data_405730d5bbf6ea834e12ef014301d9f0
#
_entry.id   405730d5bbf6ea834e12ef014301d9f0
#
_cell.length_a   1.000
_cell.length_b   1.000
_cell.length_c   1.000
_cell.angle_alpha   90.00
_cell.angle_beta   90.00
_cell.angle_gamma   90.00
#
_symmetry.space_group_name_H-M   'P 1'
#
loop_
_entity.id
_entity.type
_entity.pdbx_description
1 polymer ?
#
loop_
_entity_poly.entity_id
_entity_poly.type
_entity_poly.pdbx_seq_one_letter_code
_entity_poly.pdbx_strand_id
1 'polypeptide(L)'
;VSTKDDAGSRTATAQLALALPPEKIERREGSARDLEPAPAARIYVNRNLRLDAIAWVGFDMDYTLARYRQDAMDRLSIDATVKKMVERGRPASLLEASFDTRFPIRGLHVDRKLGHVVKMDRYRYVKRAYHGSRPLSRDDRRKLYHSRPVHVGTKRFHWVDTLYALPEVAVYAGAIDHLEALAKPEDPPLDYAALFDEVRECIDLAHQDGSINEVIAQDFPRYVERDPALPETLHRLRSAGKKLFVLTNSGPSYTDRMMRFLLDAALPEYASWRSYFDVVVCWSRKPGFFTKTDVPFFALDDALTNPTEVTRLEDGVVYTGGCLPMFEKHLAVGGDQVLYVGDHIYGDVLRAKKESAWRTMMVLQEMSHELSVITHAKAQLTRLEELDELAEVIVDEVRLHQSQLRAVEKQLETAGDSPPSALAAARVVHKKGLERARARLAAVEKEHDALEDAIDRAYHPAWGSVFKTGPEVSSFGDQVEQWACLYTDRVSNLSRYAPGHYFRGPLDRMPHER
;
A
#
# COMPACT_ATOMS: atom_id res chain seq x y z
N VAL A 1 -15.70 -80.78 19.02
CA VAL A 1 -14.44 -80.72 19.69
C VAL A 1 -13.86 -79.32 19.47
N SER A 2 -13.97 -78.56 20.54
CA SER A 2 -12.97 -77.69 21.15
C SER A 2 -12.70 -76.36 20.41
N THR A 3 -13.24 -75.32 20.90
CA THR A 3 -12.87 -74.29 21.87
C THR A 3 -11.88 -73.22 21.41
N LYS A 4 -12.36 -71.96 21.64
CA LYS A 4 -11.58 -70.80 22.13
C LYS A 4 -10.73 -70.04 21.05
N ASP A 5 -10.62 -68.81 21.03
CA ASP A 5 -10.84 -67.75 22.02
C ASP A 5 -11.06 -66.41 21.32
N ASP A 6 -11.85 -65.66 21.97
CA ASP A 6 -12.10 -64.25 21.79
C ASP A 6 -10.86 -63.45 22.17
N ALA A 7 -10.40 -62.54 21.32
CA ALA A 7 -9.39 -61.56 21.67
C ALA A 7 -9.74 -60.22 21.07
N GLY A 8 -10.30 -59.39 21.91
CA GLY A 8 -10.72 -58.04 21.59
C GLY A 8 -9.60 -57.16 21.07
N SER A 9 -9.88 -56.54 19.95
CA SER A 9 -9.06 -55.42 19.42
C SER A 9 -9.26 -54.20 20.34
N ARG A 10 -8.33 -54.01 21.26
CA ARG A 10 -8.12 -52.73 21.92
C ARG A 10 -7.36 -51.85 20.95
N THR A 11 -8.07 -50.93 20.30
CA THR A 11 -7.48 -49.78 19.65
C THR A 11 -6.73 -48.96 20.69
N ALA A 12 -5.43 -49.14 20.77
CA ALA A 12 -4.54 -48.24 21.52
C ALA A 12 -4.48 -46.91 20.74
N THR A 13 -5.20 -45.92 21.26
CA THR A 13 -5.00 -44.54 20.92
C THR A 13 -3.59 -44.18 21.38
N ALA A 14 -2.63 -44.19 20.46
CA ALA A 14 -1.31 -43.68 20.72
C ALA A 14 -1.45 -42.18 20.98
N GLN A 15 -1.48 -41.79 22.24
CA GLN A 15 -1.16 -40.42 22.62
C GLN A 15 0.25 -40.13 22.13
N LEU A 16 0.35 -39.31 21.05
CA LEU A 16 1.59 -38.67 20.69
C LEU A 16 1.95 -37.74 21.87
N ALA A 17 2.69 -38.24 22.81
CA ALA A 17 3.40 -37.43 23.77
C ALA A 17 4.42 -36.63 22.96
N LEU A 18 4.14 -35.35 22.73
CA LEU A 18 5.14 -34.38 22.31
C LEU A 18 6.17 -34.32 23.46
N ALA A 19 7.18 -35.17 23.35
CA ALA A 19 8.35 -35.08 24.21
C ALA A 19 9.05 -33.77 23.83
N LEU A 20 8.80 -32.74 24.60
CA LEU A 20 9.66 -31.55 24.58
C LEU A 20 11.07 -32.02 24.92
N PRO A 21 12.10 -31.59 24.19
CA PRO A 21 13.46 -31.93 24.54
C PRO A 21 13.74 -31.45 25.95
N PRO A 22 14.44 -32.27 26.76
CA PRO A 22 14.66 -32.00 28.20
C PRO A 22 15.58 -30.81 28.50
N GLU A 23 16.17 -30.19 27.48
CA GLU A 23 16.98 -29.00 27.63
C GLU A 23 16.19 -27.77 27.19
N LYS A 24 15.98 -26.83 28.13
CA LYS A 24 15.65 -25.46 27.77
C LYS A 24 16.74 -24.97 26.81
N ILE A 25 16.38 -24.76 25.56
CA ILE A 25 17.26 -24.00 24.67
C ILE A 25 17.26 -22.58 25.23
N GLU A 26 18.21 -22.31 26.10
CA GLU A 26 18.48 -20.95 26.55
C GLU A 26 18.80 -20.13 25.32
N ARG A 27 17.99 -19.12 25.06
CA ARG A 27 18.32 -18.10 24.06
C ARG A 27 19.65 -17.50 24.51
N ARG A 28 20.70 -17.75 23.75
CA ARG A 28 21.97 -17.03 23.94
C ARG A 28 21.63 -15.55 23.80
N GLU A 29 21.75 -14.81 24.87
CA GLU A 29 21.66 -13.36 24.87
C GLU A 29 22.64 -12.84 23.81
N GLY A 30 22.16 -12.04 22.86
CA GLY A 30 22.97 -11.37 21.84
C GLY A 30 22.95 -11.94 20.42
N SER A 31 22.22 -13.04 20.08
CA SER A 31 22.53 -13.72 18.82
C SER A 31 21.54 -13.61 17.66
N ALA A 32 20.27 -13.30 17.87
CA ALA A 32 19.31 -13.32 16.77
C ALA A 32 18.73 -11.93 16.43
N ARG A 33 18.56 -11.05 17.42
CA ARG A 33 18.05 -9.69 17.16
C ARG A 33 19.11 -8.74 16.62
N ASP A 34 20.38 -8.96 16.96
CA ASP A 34 21.50 -8.14 16.47
C ASP A 34 21.85 -8.42 15.01
N LEU A 35 21.31 -9.51 14.44
CA LEU A 35 21.44 -9.88 13.03
C LEU A 35 20.24 -9.45 12.17
N GLU A 36 19.17 -8.94 12.77
CA GLU A 36 18.04 -8.44 11.99
C GLU A 36 18.40 -7.11 11.29
N PRO A 37 18.10 -6.97 10.00
CA PRO A 37 18.30 -5.70 9.31
C PRO A 37 17.56 -4.55 10.00
N ALA A 38 18.11 -3.34 9.90
CA ALA A 38 17.41 -2.12 10.37
C ALA A 38 16.00 -2.07 9.78
N PRO A 39 15.00 -1.49 10.48
CA PRO A 39 13.60 -1.50 10.02
C PRO A 39 13.42 -1.11 8.54
N ALA A 40 14.10 -0.06 8.07
CA ALA A 40 14.03 0.38 6.66
C ALA A 40 14.66 -0.63 5.67
N ALA A 41 15.49 -1.55 6.14
CA ALA A 41 16.14 -2.57 5.31
C ALA A 41 15.50 -3.95 5.45
N ARG A 42 14.35 -4.04 6.13
CA ARG A 42 13.64 -5.31 6.33
C ARG A 42 12.68 -5.60 5.19
N ILE A 43 12.44 -6.90 4.99
CA ILE A 43 11.33 -7.41 4.22
C ILE A 43 10.25 -7.82 5.21
N TYR A 44 9.08 -7.24 5.07
CA TYR A 44 7.90 -7.51 5.89
C TYR A 44 7.06 -8.62 5.27
N VAL A 45 6.46 -9.45 6.11
CA VAL A 45 5.87 -10.72 5.68
C VAL A 45 4.40 -10.78 6.05
N ASN A 46 3.52 -10.79 5.05
CA ASN A 46 2.10 -11.06 5.23
C ASN A 46 1.80 -12.55 5.10
N ARG A 47 2.55 -13.27 4.24
CA ARG A 47 2.36 -14.72 3.98
C ARG A 47 3.69 -15.42 3.88
N ASN A 48 3.72 -16.63 4.40
CA ASN A 48 4.90 -17.48 4.33
C ASN A 48 5.42 -17.62 2.90
N LEU A 49 6.73 -17.45 2.72
CA LEU A 49 7.41 -17.63 1.45
C LEU A 49 8.79 -18.26 1.67
N ARG A 50 9.03 -19.38 1.02
CA ARG A 50 10.33 -20.05 0.99
C ARG A 50 11.09 -19.58 -0.25
N LEU A 51 12.14 -18.79 -0.07
CA LEU A 51 12.91 -18.27 -1.19
C LEU A 51 13.70 -19.39 -1.91
N ASP A 52 14.04 -20.48 -1.23
CA ASP A 52 14.65 -21.67 -1.84
C ASP A 52 13.72 -22.39 -2.83
N ALA A 53 12.40 -22.30 -2.63
CA ALA A 53 11.42 -22.87 -3.56
C ALA A 53 11.16 -21.99 -4.80
N ILE A 54 11.64 -20.75 -4.82
CA ILE A 54 11.49 -19.85 -5.95
C ILE A 54 12.57 -20.16 -7.01
N ALA A 55 12.14 -20.49 -8.21
CA ALA A 55 13.00 -20.72 -9.37
C ALA A 55 13.18 -19.44 -10.22
N TRP A 56 12.13 -18.65 -10.38
CA TRP A 56 12.13 -17.42 -11.16
C TRP A 56 11.77 -16.20 -10.31
N VAL A 57 12.52 -15.11 -10.51
CA VAL A 57 12.20 -13.82 -9.91
C VAL A 57 11.98 -12.80 -11.02
N GLY A 58 10.77 -12.28 -11.10
CA GLY A 58 10.39 -11.24 -12.05
C GLY A 58 10.31 -9.88 -11.41
N PHE A 59 10.62 -8.85 -12.18
CA PHE A 59 10.60 -7.47 -11.70
C PHE A 59 9.82 -6.58 -12.67
N ASP A 60 9.00 -5.69 -12.13
CA ASP A 60 8.68 -4.47 -12.84
C ASP A 60 9.91 -3.53 -12.88
N MET A 61 9.91 -2.56 -13.77
CA MET A 61 11.01 -1.60 -13.87
C MET A 61 10.73 -0.34 -13.08
N ASP A 62 9.69 0.37 -13.45
CA ASP A 62 9.39 1.70 -12.92
C ASP A 62 8.91 1.62 -11.47
N TYR A 63 9.44 2.49 -10.58
CA TYR A 63 9.19 2.44 -9.13
C TYR A 63 9.55 1.12 -8.43
N THR A 64 10.14 0.19 -9.15
CA THR A 64 10.60 -1.12 -8.63
C THR A 64 12.11 -1.26 -8.73
N LEU A 65 12.67 -1.51 -9.91
CA LEU A 65 14.12 -1.49 -10.14
C LEU A 65 14.64 -0.05 -10.23
N ALA A 66 13.91 0.81 -10.94
CA ALA A 66 14.17 2.24 -11.04
C ALA A 66 13.41 2.98 -9.94
N ARG A 67 14.13 3.53 -8.98
CA ARG A 67 13.58 4.33 -7.90
C ARG A 67 13.55 5.80 -8.31
N TYR A 68 12.36 6.36 -8.52
CA TYR A 68 12.23 7.76 -8.90
C TYR A 68 12.35 8.71 -7.70
N ARG A 69 12.94 9.89 -7.95
CA ARG A 69 12.88 11.02 -7.03
C ARG A 69 11.53 11.70 -7.17
N GLN A 70 10.60 11.35 -6.27
CA GLN A 70 9.18 11.68 -6.41
C GLN A 70 8.95 13.18 -6.68
N ASP A 71 9.54 14.08 -5.89
CA ASP A 71 9.34 15.53 -6.07
C ASP A 71 9.73 16.03 -7.48
N ALA A 72 10.81 15.49 -8.06
CA ALA A 72 11.27 15.90 -9.39
C ALA A 72 10.36 15.32 -10.48
N MET A 73 9.93 14.06 -10.31
CA MET A 73 9.03 13.38 -11.21
C MET A 73 7.64 14.04 -11.23
N ASP A 74 7.10 14.35 -10.05
CA ASP A 74 5.78 14.97 -9.92
C ASP A 74 5.76 16.37 -10.54
N ARG A 75 6.78 17.20 -10.29
CA ARG A 75 6.87 18.53 -10.92
C ARG A 75 6.89 18.43 -12.44
N LEU A 76 7.74 17.57 -13.01
CA LEU A 76 7.80 17.36 -14.44
C LEU A 76 6.45 16.93 -15.02
N SER A 77 5.79 15.97 -14.36
CA SER A 77 4.51 15.44 -14.80
C SER A 77 3.39 16.49 -14.69
N ILE A 78 3.36 17.28 -13.61
CA ILE A 78 2.42 18.38 -13.42
C ILE A 78 2.61 19.44 -14.51
N ASP A 79 3.85 19.93 -14.69
CA ASP A 79 4.16 20.97 -15.68
C ASP A 79 3.77 20.55 -17.10
N ALA A 80 4.10 19.31 -17.49
CA ALA A 80 3.73 18.75 -18.79
C ALA A 80 2.21 18.62 -18.95
N THR A 81 1.50 18.16 -17.91
CA THR A 81 0.05 17.98 -17.94
C THR A 81 -0.67 19.31 -18.05
N VAL A 82 -0.32 20.28 -17.21
CA VAL A 82 -0.94 21.62 -17.19
C VAL A 82 -0.71 22.34 -18.51
N LYS A 83 0.48 22.23 -19.11
CA LYS A 83 0.75 22.77 -20.44
C LYS A 83 -0.20 22.21 -21.49
N LYS A 84 -0.44 20.89 -21.49
CA LYS A 84 -1.38 20.25 -22.42
C LYS A 84 -2.83 20.65 -22.17
N MET A 85 -3.24 20.86 -20.92
CA MET A 85 -4.58 21.38 -20.60
C MET A 85 -4.77 22.78 -21.18
N VAL A 86 -3.77 23.66 -21.10
CA VAL A 86 -3.81 25.00 -21.70
C VAL A 86 -3.81 24.93 -23.22
N GLU A 87 -3.01 24.07 -23.83
CA GLU A 87 -3.01 23.80 -25.27
C GLU A 87 -4.39 23.32 -25.79
N ARG A 88 -5.16 22.65 -24.92
CA ARG A 88 -6.54 22.18 -25.20
C ARG A 88 -7.62 23.24 -24.92
N GLY A 89 -7.24 24.45 -24.49
CA GLY A 89 -8.16 25.59 -24.36
C GLY A 89 -8.50 25.95 -22.89
N ARG A 90 -7.84 25.37 -21.91
CA ARG A 90 -7.96 25.87 -20.53
C ARG A 90 -7.31 27.24 -20.38
N PRO A 91 -7.75 28.07 -19.42
CA PRO A 91 -7.18 29.39 -19.21
C PRO A 91 -5.66 29.37 -19.02
N ALA A 92 -4.95 30.26 -19.69
CA ALA A 92 -3.48 30.36 -19.61
C ALA A 92 -2.99 30.62 -18.16
N SER A 93 -3.83 31.25 -17.32
CA SER A 93 -3.55 31.46 -15.89
C SER A 93 -3.36 30.16 -15.10
N LEU A 94 -3.79 29.01 -15.64
CA LEU A 94 -3.55 27.70 -15.03
C LEU A 94 -2.04 27.37 -14.97
N LEU A 95 -1.22 27.90 -15.90
CA LEU A 95 0.26 27.77 -15.85
C LEU A 95 0.89 28.46 -14.63
N GLU A 96 0.20 29.45 -14.05
CA GLU A 96 0.66 30.20 -12.88
C GLU A 96 0.02 29.68 -11.57
N ALA A 97 -0.89 28.71 -11.67
CA ALA A 97 -1.55 28.12 -10.52
C ALA A 97 -0.56 27.32 -9.66
N SER A 98 -0.84 27.26 -8.38
CA SER A 98 -0.04 26.47 -7.44
C SER A 98 -0.54 25.02 -7.38
N PHE A 99 0.36 24.08 -7.63
CA PHE A 99 0.09 22.66 -7.50
C PHE A 99 1.00 22.07 -6.41
N ASP A 100 0.42 21.57 -5.34
CA ASP A 100 1.20 20.95 -4.25
C ASP A 100 1.52 19.50 -4.61
N THR A 101 2.78 19.24 -5.00
CA THR A 101 3.29 17.91 -5.32
C THR A 101 3.19 16.95 -4.13
N ARG A 102 3.18 17.47 -2.90
CA ARG A 102 3.14 16.67 -1.68
C ARG A 102 1.72 16.43 -1.17
N PHE A 103 0.69 17.05 -1.79
CA PHE A 103 -0.69 16.86 -1.35
C PHE A 103 -1.19 15.41 -1.50
N PRO A 104 -1.02 14.72 -2.66
CA PRO A 104 -1.54 13.37 -2.83
C PRO A 104 -0.63 12.29 -2.21
N ILE A 105 -1.24 11.21 -1.75
CA ILE A 105 -0.58 9.97 -1.35
C ILE A 105 -1.24 8.77 -2.06
N ARG A 106 -0.55 7.63 -2.13
CA ARG A 106 -1.18 6.39 -2.59
C ARG A 106 -2.33 5.97 -1.68
N GLY A 107 -3.33 5.33 -2.27
CA GLY A 107 -4.49 4.80 -1.57
C GLY A 107 -5.64 5.78 -1.41
N LEU A 108 -5.51 6.99 -1.94
CA LEU A 108 -6.62 7.93 -2.04
C LEU A 108 -7.63 7.50 -3.11
N HIS A 109 -8.82 8.07 -3.04
CA HIS A 109 -9.83 7.92 -4.08
C HIS A 109 -10.32 9.31 -4.49
N VAL A 110 -10.49 9.51 -5.79
CA VAL A 110 -11.09 10.72 -6.35
C VAL A 110 -12.58 10.48 -6.53
N ASP A 111 -13.43 11.24 -5.83
CA ASP A 111 -14.87 11.32 -6.08
C ASP A 111 -15.13 12.30 -7.22
N ARG A 112 -15.20 11.77 -8.42
CA ARG A 112 -15.35 12.52 -9.67
C ARG A 112 -16.68 13.30 -9.76
N LYS A 113 -17.67 12.91 -8.95
CA LYS A 113 -18.99 13.59 -8.92
C LYS A 113 -18.93 14.88 -8.11
N LEU A 114 -18.16 14.91 -7.02
CA LEU A 114 -18.17 16.02 -6.07
C LEU A 114 -16.87 16.84 -6.10
N GLY A 115 -15.89 16.49 -6.92
CA GLY A 115 -14.60 17.17 -6.94
C GLY A 115 -13.78 16.91 -5.65
N HIS A 116 -13.99 15.76 -5.02
CA HIS A 116 -13.33 15.45 -3.76
C HIS A 116 -12.22 14.44 -3.92
N VAL A 117 -11.17 14.63 -3.11
CA VAL A 117 -10.16 13.60 -2.84
C VAL A 117 -10.45 13.05 -1.45
N VAL A 118 -10.52 11.72 -1.32
CA VAL A 118 -10.95 11.08 -0.07
C VAL A 118 -9.99 9.96 0.35
N LYS A 119 -9.81 9.82 1.67
CA LYS A 119 -9.12 8.69 2.30
C LYS A 119 -10.12 7.83 3.05
N MET A 120 -10.02 6.52 2.86
CA MET A 120 -10.93 5.53 3.45
C MET A 120 -10.19 4.52 4.31
N ASP A 121 -10.91 3.98 5.30
CA ASP A 121 -10.48 2.79 6.05
C ASP A 121 -10.71 1.48 5.25
N ARG A 122 -10.30 0.36 5.82
CA ARG A 122 -10.49 -0.99 5.27
C ARG A 122 -11.95 -1.37 5.03
N TYR A 123 -12.87 -0.74 5.76
CA TYR A 123 -14.31 -0.95 5.62
C TYR A 123 -14.95 0.00 4.61
N ARG A 124 -14.13 0.83 3.94
CA ARG A 124 -14.53 1.82 2.92
C ARG A 124 -15.36 2.98 3.46
N TYR A 125 -15.18 3.34 4.73
CA TYR A 125 -15.72 4.59 5.26
C TYR A 125 -14.75 5.74 5.03
N VAL A 126 -15.27 6.87 4.55
CA VAL A 126 -14.47 8.08 4.32
C VAL A 126 -14.08 8.72 5.66
N LYS A 127 -12.81 8.74 5.97
CA LYS A 127 -12.23 9.31 7.20
C LYS A 127 -11.71 10.72 7.00
N ARG A 128 -11.15 11.02 5.83
CA ARG A 128 -10.71 12.36 5.43
C ARG A 128 -11.19 12.66 4.03
N ALA A 129 -11.53 13.92 3.78
CA ALA A 129 -11.99 14.39 2.47
C ALA A 129 -11.57 15.84 2.27
N TYR A 130 -11.19 16.15 1.04
CA TYR A 130 -10.81 17.48 0.56
C TYR A 130 -11.60 17.81 -0.69
N HIS A 131 -12.06 19.06 -0.82
CA HIS A 131 -12.58 19.60 -2.07
C HIS A 131 -11.49 20.46 -2.71
N GLY A 132 -11.01 20.07 -3.89
CA GLY A 132 -9.72 20.59 -4.34
C GLY A 132 -8.64 20.30 -3.28
N SER A 133 -7.94 21.33 -2.80
CA SER A 133 -6.98 21.25 -1.70
C SER A 133 -7.57 21.65 -0.33
N ARG A 134 -8.84 22.02 -0.25
CA ARG A 134 -9.51 22.52 0.96
C ARG A 134 -10.12 21.36 1.76
N PRO A 135 -9.80 21.21 3.06
CA PRO A 135 -10.34 20.13 3.87
C PRO A 135 -11.86 20.32 4.10
N LEU A 136 -12.62 19.24 4.00
CA LEU A 136 -14.01 19.22 4.40
C LEU A 136 -14.13 19.17 5.92
N SER A 137 -15.10 19.90 6.46
CA SER A 137 -15.46 19.80 7.87
C SER A 137 -15.97 18.38 8.20
N ARG A 138 -15.88 18.00 9.50
CA ARG A 138 -16.41 16.72 9.99
C ARG A 138 -17.90 16.56 9.66
N ASP A 139 -18.66 17.65 9.80
CA ASP A 139 -20.12 17.64 9.56
C ASP A 139 -20.46 17.53 8.07
N ASP A 140 -19.76 18.24 7.19
CA ASP A 140 -19.98 18.14 5.75
C ASP A 140 -19.58 16.76 5.23
N ARG A 141 -18.45 16.21 5.69
CA ARG A 141 -18.06 14.84 5.38
C ARG A 141 -19.14 13.84 5.82
N ARG A 142 -19.69 13.98 7.04
CA ARG A 142 -20.79 13.13 7.53
C ARG A 142 -22.04 13.24 6.67
N LYS A 143 -22.43 14.45 6.26
CA LYS A 143 -23.60 14.66 5.39
C LYS A 143 -23.43 14.02 4.03
N LEU A 144 -22.22 14.12 3.42
CA LEU A 144 -21.96 13.70 2.04
C LEU A 144 -21.66 12.21 1.91
N TYR A 145 -20.94 11.65 2.88
CA TYR A 145 -20.46 10.26 2.85
C TYR A 145 -21.09 9.38 3.92
N HIS A 146 -21.99 9.94 4.65
CA HIS A 146 -22.84 9.35 5.69
C HIS A 146 -22.66 7.86 5.91
N SER A 147 -22.05 7.45 7.01
CA SER A 147 -22.17 6.10 7.64
C SER A 147 -22.31 4.86 6.74
N ARG A 148 -22.18 4.98 5.42
CA ARG A 148 -22.27 3.89 4.46
C ARG A 148 -20.94 3.66 3.78
N PRO A 149 -20.53 2.39 3.64
CA PRO A 149 -19.35 2.05 2.86
C PRO A 149 -19.46 2.56 1.42
N VAL A 150 -18.38 3.13 0.92
CA VAL A 150 -18.31 3.60 -0.47
C VAL A 150 -18.19 2.43 -1.43
N HIS A 151 -19.00 2.41 -2.48
CA HIS A 151 -18.89 1.43 -3.56
C HIS A 151 -17.82 1.88 -4.57
N VAL A 152 -16.58 1.45 -4.35
CA VAL A 152 -15.41 1.83 -5.17
C VAL A 152 -15.40 1.24 -6.58
N GLY A 153 -16.21 0.23 -6.88
CA GLY A 153 -16.31 -0.38 -8.22
C GLY A 153 -17.13 0.41 -9.24
N THR A 154 -17.53 1.64 -8.93
CA THR A 154 -18.33 2.50 -9.81
C THR A 154 -17.45 3.50 -10.55
N LYS A 155 -17.92 4.02 -11.69
CA LYS A 155 -17.24 5.11 -12.43
C LYS A 155 -17.11 6.43 -11.63
N ARG A 156 -17.80 6.55 -10.50
CA ARG A 156 -17.76 7.73 -9.63
C ARG A 156 -16.41 7.87 -8.92
N PHE A 157 -15.86 6.74 -8.45
CA PHE A 157 -14.65 6.74 -7.65
C PHE A 157 -13.47 6.20 -8.47
N HIS A 158 -12.40 6.99 -8.56
CA HIS A 158 -11.15 6.58 -9.14
C HIS A 158 -10.13 6.30 -8.02
N TRP A 159 -9.46 5.16 -8.09
CA TRP A 159 -8.49 4.74 -7.09
C TRP A 159 -7.07 5.15 -7.48
N VAL A 160 -6.36 5.78 -6.56
CA VAL A 160 -4.97 6.25 -6.70
C VAL A 160 -4.05 5.18 -6.11
N ASP A 161 -3.69 4.18 -6.89
CA ASP A 161 -3.01 2.96 -6.44
C ASP A 161 -1.53 2.87 -6.86
N THR A 162 -1.05 3.83 -7.62
CA THR A 162 0.34 3.93 -8.09
C THR A 162 0.92 5.31 -7.83
N LEU A 163 2.25 5.36 -7.68
CA LEU A 163 2.98 6.64 -7.56
C LEU A 163 2.87 7.50 -8.84
N TYR A 164 2.66 6.89 -10.00
CA TYR A 164 2.39 7.59 -11.25
C TYR A 164 1.09 8.41 -11.24
N ALA A 165 0.11 8.04 -10.42
CA ALA A 165 -1.17 8.72 -10.35
C ALA A 165 -1.18 9.92 -9.39
N LEU A 166 -0.09 10.17 -8.64
CA LEU A 166 -0.02 11.30 -7.70
C LEU A 166 -0.10 12.64 -8.41
N PRO A 167 0.65 12.89 -9.52
CA PRO A 167 0.53 14.14 -10.28
C PRO A 167 -0.88 14.41 -10.79
N GLU A 168 -1.64 13.38 -11.21
CA GLU A 168 -3.04 13.54 -11.63
C GLU A 168 -3.89 14.17 -10.54
N VAL A 169 -3.73 13.69 -9.30
CA VAL A 169 -4.49 14.20 -8.15
C VAL A 169 -4.06 15.61 -7.77
N ALA A 170 -2.76 15.91 -7.82
CA ALA A 170 -2.25 17.25 -7.55
C ALA A 170 -2.78 18.27 -8.56
N VAL A 171 -2.74 17.93 -9.87
CA VAL A 171 -3.30 18.78 -10.93
C VAL A 171 -4.80 18.92 -10.78
N TYR A 172 -5.51 17.84 -10.52
CA TYR A 172 -6.97 17.87 -10.35
C TYR A 172 -7.39 18.77 -9.20
N ALA A 173 -6.77 18.61 -8.02
CA ALA A 173 -7.09 19.42 -6.86
C ALA A 173 -6.76 20.90 -7.07
N GLY A 174 -5.57 21.21 -7.57
CA GLY A 174 -5.17 22.59 -7.86
C GLY A 174 -5.99 23.24 -8.98
N ALA A 175 -6.38 22.47 -10.00
CA ALA A 175 -7.25 22.96 -11.07
C ALA A 175 -8.67 23.29 -10.57
N ILE A 176 -9.25 22.49 -9.67
CA ILE A 176 -10.52 22.79 -9.01
C ILE A 176 -10.41 24.13 -8.30
N ASP A 177 -9.41 24.30 -7.41
CA ASP A 177 -9.23 25.50 -6.63
C ASP A 177 -9.06 26.75 -7.52
N HIS A 178 -8.26 26.63 -8.59
CA HIS A 178 -8.00 27.72 -9.51
C HIS A 178 -9.23 28.08 -10.37
N LEU A 179 -9.90 27.08 -10.96
CA LEU A 179 -11.05 27.31 -11.85
C LEU A 179 -12.27 27.82 -11.08
N GLU A 180 -12.52 27.32 -9.87
CA GLU A 180 -13.59 27.83 -9.01
C GLU A 180 -13.33 29.28 -8.56
N ALA A 181 -12.07 29.65 -8.29
CA ALA A 181 -11.71 31.01 -7.96
C ALA A 181 -11.90 32.01 -9.11
N LEU A 182 -11.83 31.54 -10.36
CA LEU A 182 -12.07 32.33 -11.56
C LEU A 182 -13.54 32.40 -11.96
N ALA A 183 -14.35 31.42 -11.51
CA ALA A 183 -15.76 31.31 -11.91
C ALA A 183 -16.59 32.51 -11.43
N LYS A 184 -17.43 33.00 -12.33
CA LYS A 184 -18.40 34.05 -12.04
C LYS A 184 -19.75 33.43 -11.67
N PRO A 185 -20.63 34.16 -10.98
CA PRO A 185 -21.95 33.65 -10.59
C PRO A 185 -22.82 33.14 -11.75
N GLU A 186 -22.63 33.68 -12.95
CA GLU A 186 -23.34 33.30 -14.18
C GLU A 186 -22.74 32.08 -14.90
N ASP A 187 -21.53 31.66 -14.53
CA ASP A 187 -20.88 30.52 -15.16
C ASP A 187 -21.56 29.20 -14.76
N PRO A 188 -21.61 28.21 -15.65
CA PRO A 188 -22.11 26.89 -15.27
C PRO A 188 -21.19 26.24 -14.21
N PRO A 189 -21.75 25.42 -13.31
CA PRO A 189 -20.93 24.66 -12.34
C PRO A 189 -19.85 23.84 -13.02
N LEU A 190 -18.68 23.77 -12.41
CA LEU A 190 -17.56 22.96 -12.92
C LEU A 190 -17.96 21.48 -12.98
N ASP A 191 -17.78 20.86 -14.15
CA ASP A 191 -17.93 19.41 -14.30
C ASP A 191 -16.65 18.72 -13.83
N TYR A 192 -16.67 18.25 -12.58
CA TYR A 192 -15.52 17.60 -11.96
C TYR A 192 -15.15 16.27 -12.63
N ALA A 193 -16.13 15.56 -13.19
CA ALA A 193 -15.87 14.30 -13.87
C ALA A 193 -15.15 14.53 -15.19
N ALA A 194 -15.62 15.48 -15.99
CA ALA A 194 -14.97 15.87 -17.24
C ALA A 194 -13.56 16.45 -16.99
N LEU A 195 -13.40 17.27 -15.95
CA LEU A 195 -12.08 17.79 -15.57
C LEU A 195 -11.09 16.66 -15.20
N PHE A 196 -11.54 15.67 -14.45
CA PHE A 196 -10.68 14.53 -14.10
C PHE A 196 -10.28 13.72 -15.33
N ASP A 197 -11.21 13.44 -16.23
CA ASP A 197 -10.94 12.73 -17.48
C ASP A 197 -9.94 13.52 -18.35
N GLU A 198 -10.08 14.84 -18.44
CA GLU A 198 -9.15 15.70 -19.17
C GLU A 198 -7.74 15.69 -18.58
N VAL A 199 -7.61 15.78 -17.25
CA VAL A 199 -6.30 15.67 -16.56
C VAL A 199 -5.64 14.35 -16.92
N ARG A 200 -6.37 13.24 -16.85
CA ARG A 200 -5.85 11.92 -17.20
C ARG A 200 -5.43 11.80 -18.66
N GLU A 201 -6.25 12.29 -19.57
CA GLU A 201 -5.89 12.30 -21.00
C GLU A 201 -4.63 13.13 -21.26
N CYS A 202 -4.49 14.28 -20.58
CA CYS A 202 -3.33 15.14 -20.74
C CYS A 202 -2.04 14.50 -20.20
N ILE A 203 -2.09 13.82 -19.05
CA ILE A 203 -0.91 13.14 -18.50
C ILE A 203 -0.54 11.90 -19.32
N ASP A 204 -1.53 11.13 -19.78
CA ASP A 204 -1.31 9.98 -20.66
C ASP A 204 -0.64 10.44 -21.98
N LEU A 205 -1.10 11.55 -22.55
CA LEU A 205 -0.51 12.14 -23.75
C LEU A 205 0.94 12.61 -23.49
N ALA A 206 1.21 13.20 -22.33
CA ALA A 206 2.56 13.66 -21.98
C ALA A 206 3.57 12.50 -21.82
N HIS A 207 3.09 11.33 -21.38
CA HIS A 207 3.91 10.10 -21.37
C HIS A 207 4.12 9.55 -22.79
N GLN A 208 3.09 9.58 -23.64
CA GLN A 208 3.13 8.99 -24.98
C GLN A 208 3.98 9.80 -25.96
N ASP A 209 3.94 11.13 -25.90
CA ASP A 209 4.64 12.00 -26.84
C ASP A 209 6.08 12.34 -26.45
N GLY A 210 6.56 11.77 -25.34
CA GLY A 210 7.92 11.97 -24.86
C GLY A 210 8.11 13.20 -23.97
N SER A 211 7.09 14.03 -23.75
CA SER A 211 7.22 15.23 -22.89
C SER A 211 7.72 14.93 -21.49
N ILE A 212 7.54 13.71 -21.01
CA ILE A 212 8.05 13.24 -19.71
C ILE A 212 9.24 12.31 -19.91
N ASN A 213 9.09 11.21 -20.63
CA ASN A 213 10.09 10.15 -20.71
C ASN A 213 11.42 10.61 -21.37
N GLU A 214 11.35 11.46 -22.41
CA GLU A 214 12.57 11.98 -23.03
C GLU A 214 13.31 12.98 -22.14
N VAL A 215 12.61 13.78 -21.35
CA VAL A 215 13.22 14.70 -20.38
C VAL A 215 13.93 13.92 -19.27
N ILE A 216 13.30 12.86 -18.75
CA ILE A 216 13.93 11.97 -17.76
C ILE A 216 15.17 11.31 -18.33
N ALA A 217 15.10 10.81 -19.57
CA ALA A 217 16.19 10.10 -20.22
C ALA A 217 17.40 11.00 -20.60
N GLN A 218 17.20 12.33 -20.64
CA GLN A 218 18.29 13.29 -20.82
C GLN A 218 19.09 13.54 -19.53
N ASP A 219 18.47 13.35 -18.35
CA ASP A 219 19.11 13.59 -17.06
C ASP A 219 18.59 12.62 -15.98
N PHE A 220 18.89 11.33 -16.14
CA PHE A 220 18.50 10.31 -15.16
C PHE A 220 18.90 10.66 -13.72
N PRO A 221 20.12 11.17 -13.41
CA PRO A 221 20.49 11.48 -12.03
C PRO A 221 19.56 12.47 -11.32
N ARG A 222 18.92 13.36 -12.07
CA ARG A 222 17.94 14.31 -11.54
C ARG A 222 16.64 13.63 -11.11
N TYR A 223 16.20 12.60 -11.84
CA TYR A 223 14.88 11.99 -11.67
C TYR A 223 14.93 10.63 -11.02
N VAL A 224 16.06 9.93 -11.08
CA VAL A 224 16.20 8.54 -10.64
C VAL A 224 17.32 8.40 -9.63
N GLU A 225 17.05 7.71 -8.54
CA GLU A 225 18.04 7.33 -7.55
C GLU A 225 18.74 6.04 -8.00
N ARG A 226 20.07 6.09 -8.14
CA ARG A 226 20.85 4.88 -8.40
C ARG A 226 21.09 4.15 -7.09
N ASP A 227 20.56 2.93 -6.97
CA ASP A 227 20.78 2.06 -5.82
C ASP A 227 22.04 1.21 -6.03
N PRO A 228 23.16 1.48 -5.32
CA PRO A 228 24.42 0.77 -5.52
C PRO A 228 24.36 -0.70 -5.11
N ALA A 229 23.38 -1.09 -4.31
CA ALA A 229 23.20 -2.48 -3.87
C ALA A 229 22.32 -3.31 -4.83
N LEU A 230 21.68 -2.69 -5.81
CA LEU A 230 20.83 -3.39 -6.77
C LEU A 230 21.60 -4.40 -7.64
N PRO A 231 22.75 -4.05 -8.28
CA PRO A 231 23.50 -4.99 -9.11
C PRO A 231 23.94 -6.23 -8.33
N GLU A 232 24.47 -6.03 -7.12
CA GLU A 232 24.89 -7.13 -6.26
C GLU A 232 23.71 -8.01 -5.84
N THR A 233 22.54 -7.44 -5.60
CA THR A 233 21.32 -8.18 -5.26
C THR A 233 20.91 -9.10 -6.41
N LEU A 234 20.88 -8.59 -7.64
CA LEU A 234 20.56 -9.39 -8.83
C LEU A 234 21.60 -10.49 -9.06
N HIS A 235 22.89 -10.17 -8.91
CA HIS A 235 23.99 -11.13 -9.00
C HIS A 235 23.83 -12.28 -7.98
N ARG A 236 23.53 -11.98 -6.72
CA ARG A 236 23.32 -12.99 -5.67
C ARG A 236 22.14 -13.91 -5.97
N LEU A 237 21.04 -13.40 -6.51
CA LEU A 237 19.90 -14.21 -6.92
C LEU A 237 20.29 -15.17 -8.04
N ARG A 238 21.01 -14.69 -9.08
CA ARG A 238 21.50 -15.51 -10.19
C ARG A 238 22.52 -16.55 -9.72
N SER A 239 23.48 -16.18 -8.90
CA SER A 239 24.50 -17.08 -8.33
C SER A 239 23.89 -18.18 -7.47
N ALA A 240 22.68 -17.95 -6.94
CA ALA A 240 21.90 -18.96 -6.23
C ALA A 240 21.05 -19.85 -7.16
N GLY A 241 21.26 -19.76 -8.48
CA GLY A 241 20.57 -20.57 -9.49
C GLY A 241 19.18 -20.08 -9.87
N LYS A 242 18.79 -18.85 -9.46
CA LYS A 242 17.50 -18.27 -9.85
C LYS A 242 17.59 -17.63 -11.22
N LYS A 243 16.57 -17.82 -12.05
CA LYS A 243 16.39 -17.10 -13.30
C LYS A 243 15.66 -15.78 -13.05
N LEU A 244 16.06 -14.72 -13.78
CA LEU A 244 15.50 -13.39 -13.61
C LEU A 244 14.80 -12.92 -14.89
N PHE A 245 13.66 -12.20 -14.73
CA PHE A 245 13.01 -11.55 -15.85
C PHE A 245 12.52 -10.13 -15.50
N VAL A 246 12.42 -9.29 -16.52
CA VAL A 246 11.76 -7.97 -16.44
C VAL A 246 10.44 -8.04 -17.18
N LEU A 247 9.38 -7.49 -16.57
CA LEU A 247 8.07 -7.37 -17.18
C LEU A 247 7.54 -5.96 -16.92
N THR A 248 7.73 -5.05 -17.91
CA THR A 248 7.40 -3.63 -17.77
C THR A 248 6.41 -3.14 -18.82
N ASN A 249 5.62 -2.11 -18.46
CA ASN A 249 4.78 -1.38 -19.40
C ASN A 249 5.57 -0.36 -20.23
N SER A 250 6.77 -0.02 -19.82
CA SER A 250 7.64 0.92 -20.51
C SER A 250 8.12 0.39 -21.86
N GLY A 251 8.39 1.31 -22.80
CA GLY A 251 8.84 0.98 -24.15
C GLY A 251 10.31 0.51 -24.18
N PRO A 252 10.70 -0.26 -25.22
CA PRO A 252 12.03 -0.85 -25.28
C PRO A 252 13.19 0.16 -25.21
N SER A 253 13.11 1.26 -25.96
CA SER A 253 14.15 2.29 -25.99
C SER A 253 14.33 2.98 -24.63
N TYR A 254 13.22 3.33 -23.96
CA TYR A 254 13.28 3.92 -22.62
C TYR A 254 13.82 2.93 -21.59
N THR A 255 13.35 1.68 -21.66
CA THR A 255 13.83 0.58 -20.79
C THR A 255 15.34 0.36 -20.95
N ASP A 256 15.85 0.30 -22.19
CA ASP A 256 17.28 0.13 -22.42
C ASP A 256 18.12 1.26 -21.83
N ARG A 257 17.72 2.52 -22.05
CA ARG A 257 18.42 3.68 -21.47
C ARG A 257 18.38 3.69 -19.94
N MET A 258 17.23 3.40 -19.35
CA MET A 258 17.06 3.32 -17.89
C MET A 258 17.92 2.22 -17.29
N MET A 259 17.84 1.02 -17.83
CA MET A 259 18.56 -0.14 -17.30
C MET A 259 20.08 -0.01 -17.47
N ARG A 260 20.54 0.62 -18.56
CA ARG A 260 21.95 1.01 -18.71
C ARG A 260 22.39 1.96 -17.58
N PHE A 261 21.60 2.98 -17.30
CA PHE A 261 21.90 3.90 -16.21
C PHE A 261 21.99 3.19 -14.86
N LEU A 262 21.11 2.21 -14.61
CA LEU A 262 21.07 1.51 -13.32
C LEU A 262 22.17 0.46 -13.15
N LEU A 263 22.50 -0.30 -14.20
CA LEU A 263 23.23 -1.57 -14.09
C LEU A 263 24.50 -1.66 -14.92
N ASP A 264 24.67 -0.87 -16.01
CA ASP A 264 25.87 -1.01 -16.85
C ASP A 264 27.13 -0.60 -16.08
N ALA A 265 28.19 -1.35 -16.31
CA ALA A 265 29.48 -1.18 -15.65
C ALA A 265 29.47 -1.27 -14.12
N ALA A 266 28.38 -1.78 -13.52
CA ALA A 266 28.26 -1.92 -12.07
C ALA A 266 29.08 -3.11 -11.53
N LEU A 267 29.05 -4.25 -12.24
CA LEU A 267 29.83 -5.45 -11.91
C LEU A 267 30.54 -5.96 -13.17
N PRO A 268 31.82 -6.38 -13.07
CA PRO A 268 32.63 -6.79 -14.22
C PRO A 268 32.14 -8.11 -14.87
N GLU A 269 31.38 -8.93 -14.15
CA GLU A 269 30.84 -10.20 -14.63
C GLU A 269 29.74 -10.01 -15.69
N TYR A 270 29.18 -8.82 -15.81
CA TYR A 270 28.07 -8.52 -16.70
C TYR A 270 28.49 -7.52 -17.79
N ALA A 271 28.52 -7.97 -19.04
CA ALA A 271 28.89 -7.12 -20.17
C ALA A 271 27.89 -5.98 -20.41
N SER A 272 26.62 -6.18 -20.06
CA SER A 272 25.56 -5.19 -20.12
C SER A 272 24.46 -5.53 -19.13
N TRP A 273 23.54 -4.60 -18.90
CA TRP A 273 22.37 -4.82 -18.06
C TRP A 273 21.52 -6.03 -18.49
N ARG A 274 21.47 -6.34 -19.82
CA ARG A 274 20.72 -7.47 -20.35
C ARG A 274 21.22 -8.80 -19.79
N SER A 275 22.51 -8.91 -19.50
CA SER A 275 23.11 -10.14 -18.95
C SER A 275 22.64 -10.49 -17.54
N TYR A 276 22.00 -9.54 -16.82
CA TYR A 276 21.38 -9.84 -15.52
C TYR A 276 20.06 -10.62 -15.65
N PHE A 277 19.41 -10.59 -16.82
CA PHE A 277 18.06 -11.14 -17.00
C PHE A 277 18.04 -12.22 -18.09
N ASP A 278 17.27 -13.25 -17.82
CA ASP A 278 17.06 -14.34 -18.79
C ASP A 278 16.00 -13.94 -19.83
N VAL A 279 14.97 -13.20 -19.43
CA VAL A 279 13.91 -12.69 -20.32
C VAL A 279 13.57 -11.23 -19.98
N VAL A 280 13.36 -10.41 -21.00
CA VAL A 280 12.90 -9.02 -20.84
C VAL A 280 11.66 -8.81 -21.70
N VAL A 281 10.56 -8.34 -21.08
CA VAL A 281 9.31 -8.02 -21.77
C VAL A 281 8.97 -6.55 -21.54
N CYS A 282 9.04 -5.77 -22.62
CA CYS A 282 8.63 -4.35 -22.68
C CYS A 282 7.22 -4.23 -23.26
N TRP A 283 6.56 -3.07 -23.09
CA TRP A 283 5.19 -2.85 -23.54
C TRP A 283 4.25 -4.02 -23.20
N SER A 284 4.41 -4.59 -22.02
CA SER A 284 3.63 -5.75 -21.58
C SER A 284 2.14 -5.46 -21.42
N ARG A 285 1.78 -4.17 -21.30
CA ARG A 285 0.40 -3.70 -21.13
C ARG A 285 -0.31 -4.33 -19.92
N LYS A 286 0.41 -4.46 -18.81
CA LYS A 286 -0.23 -4.83 -17.53
C LYS A 286 -1.37 -3.83 -17.22
N PRO A 287 -2.54 -4.26 -16.71
CA PRO A 287 -2.89 -5.62 -16.30
C PRO A 287 -3.30 -6.56 -17.44
N GLY A 288 -3.36 -6.09 -18.69
CA GLY A 288 -3.76 -6.87 -19.87
C GLY A 288 -2.91 -8.13 -20.07
N PHE A 289 -1.62 -8.07 -19.75
CA PHE A 289 -0.72 -9.22 -19.79
C PHE A 289 -1.24 -10.42 -18.98
N PHE A 290 -1.78 -10.17 -17.81
CA PHE A 290 -2.31 -11.20 -16.91
C PHE A 290 -3.73 -11.67 -17.28
N THR A 291 -4.53 -10.83 -17.94
CA THR A 291 -5.97 -11.08 -18.15
C THR A 291 -6.33 -11.53 -19.57
N LYS A 292 -5.45 -11.26 -20.54
CA LYS A 292 -5.65 -11.69 -21.94
C LYS A 292 -4.89 -12.98 -22.22
N THR A 293 -5.37 -13.80 -23.14
CA THR A 293 -4.84 -15.14 -23.41
C THR A 293 -4.24 -15.30 -24.81
N ASP A 294 -4.42 -14.33 -25.69
CA ASP A 294 -4.16 -14.42 -27.14
C ASP A 294 -3.29 -13.27 -27.68
N VAL A 295 -2.55 -12.58 -26.80
CA VAL A 295 -1.63 -11.52 -27.23
C VAL A 295 -0.29 -12.14 -27.60
N PRO A 296 0.18 -11.99 -28.88
CA PRO A 296 1.46 -12.56 -29.30
C PRO A 296 2.65 -11.82 -28.68
N PHE A 297 3.77 -12.53 -28.57
CA PHE A 297 5.07 -11.94 -28.29
C PHE A 297 5.79 -11.58 -29.59
N PHE A 298 6.49 -10.45 -29.55
CA PHE A 298 7.36 -10.02 -30.64
C PHE A 298 8.79 -9.92 -30.11
N ALA A 299 9.69 -10.70 -30.66
CA ALA A 299 11.13 -10.58 -30.40
C ALA A 299 11.68 -9.34 -31.09
N LEU A 300 12.53 -8.61 -30.41
CA LEU A 300 13.22 -7.43 -30.95
C LEU A 300 14.64 -7.79 -31.37
N ASP A 301 15.14 -7.13 -32.40
CA ASP A 301 16.55 -7.17 -32.79
C ASP A 301 17.45 -6.48 -31.73
N ASP A 302 18.76 -6.53 -31.91
CA ASP A 302 19.72 -5.92 -30.99
C ASP A 302 19.55 -4.39 -30.87
N ALA A 303 19.06 -3.75 -31.96
CA ALA A 303 18.74 -2.33 -31.97
C ALA A 303 17.40 -1.98 -31.34
N LEU A 304 16.61 -2.97 -30.92
CA LEU A 304 15.27 -2.85 -30.33
C LEU A 304 14.24 -2.17 -31.24
N THR A 305 14.35 -2.36 -32.54
CA THR A 305 13.55 -1.62 -33.55
C THR A 305 12.64 -2.51 -34.40
N ASN A 306 13.03 -3.74 -34.70
CA ASN A 306 12.32 -4.61 -35.64
C ASN A 306 11.62 -5.76 -34.90
N PRO A 307 10.32 -5.64 -34.62
CA PRO A 307 9.57 -6.69 -33.97
C PRO A 307 9.26 -7.86 -34.93
N THR A 308 9.58 -9.08 -34.50
CA THR A 308 9.22 -10.32 -35.22
C THR A 308 8.35 -11.17 -34.31
N GLU A 309 7.17 -11.55 -34.77
CA GLU A 309 6.27 -12.41 -34.02
C GLU A 309 6.90 -13.77 -33.76
N VAL A 310 6.78 -14.24 -32.51
CA VAL A 310 7.36 -15.52 -32.09
C VAL A 310 6.33 -16.39 -31.36
N THR A 311 6.45 -17.68 -31.54
CA THR A 311 5.62 -18.68 -30.85
C THR A 311 6.31 -19.29 -29.64
N ARG A 312 7.61 -19.06 -29.49
CA ARG A 312 8.45 -19.54 -28.39
C ARG A 312 9.39 -18.44 -27.92
N LEU A 313 9.58 -18.34 -26.63
CA LEU A 313 10.55 -17.42 -26.02
C LEU A 313 11.91 -18.12 -25.87
N GLU A 314 12.97 -17.34 -25.93
CA GLU A 314 14.36 -17.74 -25.73
C GLU A 314 15.02 -16.85 -24.69
N ASP A 315 15.96 -17.40 -23.93
CA ASP A 315 16.70 -16.66 -22.93
C ASP A 315 17.61 -15.61 -23.60
N GLY A 316 17.75 -14.44 -22.98
CA GLY A 316 18.62 -13.35 -23.47
C GLY A 316 17.98 -12.42 -24.52
N VAL A 317 16.75 -12.68 -24.92
CA VAL A 317 16.02 -11.87 -25.92
C VAL A 317 15.10 -10.86 -25.24
N VAL A 318 14.96 -9.68 -25.87
CA VAL A 318 13.99 -8.65 -25.47
C VAL A 318 12.74 -8.80 -26.32
N TYR A 319 11.60 -8.83 -25.65
CA TYR A 319 10.28 -9.00 -26.26
C TYR A 319 9.38 -7.79 -26.00
N THR A 320 8.33 -7.68 -26.82
CA THR A 320 7.19 -6.79 -26.58
C THR A 320 5.87 -7.54 -26.64
N GLY A 321 4.86 -7.02 -25.97
CA GLY A 321 3.52 -7.62 -25.91
C GLY A 321 3.46 -8.85 -25.01
N GLY A 322 2.77 -9.88 -25.50
CA GLY A 322 2.64 -11.16 -24.82
C GLY A 322 1.51 -11.28 -23.83
N CYS A 323 1.34 -12.49 -23.33
CA CYS A 323 0.33 -12.83 -22.33
C CYS A 323 0.85 -13.90 -21.36
N LEU A 324 0.23 -13.97 -20.19
CA LEU A 324 0.60 -14.88 -19.11
C LEU A 324 0.65 -16.37 -19.53
N PRO A 325 -0.34 -16.96 -20.22
CA PRO A 325 -0.30 -18.39 -20.53
C PRO A 325 0.88 -18.80 -21.41
N MET A 326 1.26 -17.95 -22.35
CA MET A 326 2.43 -18.21 -23.22
C MET A 326 3.73 -18.03 -22.44
N PHE A 327 3.77 -17.07 -21.53
CA PHE A 327 4.93 -16.81 -20.67
C PHE A 327 5.16 -17.95 -19.67
N GLU A 328 4.11 -18.43 -18.97
CA GLU A 328 4.20 -19.57 -18.05
C GLU A 328 4.66 -20.84 -18.73
N LYS A 329 4.25 -21.06 -19.98
CA LYS A 329 4.74 -22.19 -20.78
C LYS A 329 6.26 -22.11 -21.01
N HIS A 330 6.82 -20.90 -21.18
CA HIS A 330 8.27 -20.69 -21.28
C HIS A 330 8.97 -20.91 -19.93
N LEU A 331 8.41 -20.39 -18.85
CA LEU A 331 8.99 -20.55 -17.50
C LEU A 331 9.11 -22.03 -17.10
N ALA A 332 8.21 -22.88 -17.57
CA ALA A 332 8.18 -24.34 -17.36
C ALA A 332 8.26 -24.78 -15.89
N VAL A 333 7.69 -23.96 -14.98
CA VAL A 333 7.62 -24.22 -13.54
C VAL A 333 6.21 -23.93 -13.03
N GLY A 334 5.88 -24.42 -11.83
CA GLY A 334 4.64 -24.04 -11.16
C GLY A 334 4.63 -22.55 -10.78
N GLY A 335 3.45 -21.93 -10.79
CA GLY A 335 3.34 -20.50 -10.47
C GLY A 335 3.81 -20.16 -9.04
N ASP A 336 3.72 -21.10 -8.09
CA ASP A 336 4.22 -20.95 -6.73
C ASP A 336 5.76 -20.88 -6.64
N GLN A 337 6.46 -21.25 -7.72
CA GLN A 337 7.92 -21.13 -7.88
C GLN A 337 8.35 -19.82 -8.55
N VAL A 338 7.40 -18.92 -8.85
CA VAL A 338 7.66 -17.59 -9.40
C VAL A 338 7.40 -16.54 -8.32
N LEU A 339 8.38 -15.66 -8.07
CA LEU A 339 8.23 -14.46 -7.27
C LEU A 339 8.20 -13.25 -8.22
N TYR A 340 7.09 -12.52 -8.24
CA TYR A 340 6.97 -11.28 -9.00
C TYR A 340 7.03 -10.06 -8.09
N VAL A 341 7.91 -9.12 -8.41
CA VAL A 341 8.21 -7.94 -7.62
C VAL A 341 7.76 -6.70 -8.39
N GLY A 342 6.90 -5.88 -7.79
CA GLY A 342 6.39 -4.65 -8.41
C GLY A 342 5.91 -3.66 -7.36
N ASP A 343 5.63 -2.41 -7.80
CA ASP A 343 5.10 -1.35 -6.92
C ASP A 343 3.59 -1.14 -7.07
N HIS A 344 3.02 -1.52 -8.22
CA HIS A 344 1.63 -1.25 -8.56
C HIS A 344 0.70 -2.37 -8.06
N ILE A 345 -0.14 -2.03 -7.07
CA ILE A 345 -0.96 -3.03 -6.39
C ILE A 345 -1.94 -3.76 -7.34
N TYR A 346 -2.56 -3.03 -8.26
CA TYR A 346 -3.52 -3.59 -9.20
C TYR A 346 -2.84 -4.28 -10.38
N GLY A 347 -1.87 -3.61 -11.01
CA GLY A 347 -1.22 -4.07 -12.23
C GLY A 347 -0.26 -5.24 -12.00
N ASP A 348 0.49 -5.22 -10.89
CA ASP A 348 1.55 -6.20 -10.63
C ASP A 348 1.13 -7.25 -9.60
N VAL A 349 0.57 -6.81 -8.47
CA VAL A 349 0.41 -7.69 -7.31
C VAL A 349 -0.92 -8.44 -7.35
N LEU A 350 -2.04 -7.70 -7.48
CA LEU A 350 -3.37 -8.29 -7.42
C LEU A 350 -3.65 -9.19 -8.62
N ARG A 351 -3.29 -8.71 -9.84
CA ARG A 351 -3.56 -9.48 -11.07
C ARG A 351 -2.66 -10.69 -11.17
N ALA A 352 -1.35 -10.56 -10.92
CA ALA A 352 -0.46 -11.71 -10.85
C ALA A 352 -0.99 -12.78 -9.89
N LYS A 353 -1.48 -12.39 -8.71
CA LYS A 353 -1.98 -13.33 -7.72
C LYS A 353 -3.35 -13.94 -8.06
N LYS A 354 -4.25 -13.18 -8.73
CA LYS A 354 -5.59 -13.68 -9.08
C LYS A 354 -5.59 -14.58 -10.31
N GLU A 355 -4.80 -14.23 -11.31
CA GLU A 355 -4.78 -14.90 -12.61
C GLU A 355 -3.72 -16.02 -12.70
N SER A 356 -2.77 -16.02 -11.74
CA SER A 356 -1.74 -17.05 -11.62
C SER A 356 -1.52 -17.44 -10.16
N ALA A 357 -0.75 -18.48 -9.92
CA ALA A 357 -0.30 -18.86 -8.57
C ALA A 357 0.99 -18.14 -8.14
N TRP A 358 1.41 -17.10 -8.84
CA TRP A 358 2.66 -16.38 -8.56
C TRP A 358 2.68 -15.81 -7.15
N ARG A 359 3.83 -15.92 -6.53
CA ARG A 359 4.12 -15.24 -5.27
C ARG A 359 4.46 -13.79 -5.57
N THR A 360 4.09 -12.89 -4.67
CA THR A 360 4.23 -11.44 -4.91
C THR A 360 5.02 -10.76 -3.82
N MET A 361 5.88 -9.82 -4.22
CA MET A 361 6.54 -8.87 -3.32
C MET A 361 6.27 -7.45 -3.79
N MET A 362 5.82 -6.60 -2.88
CA MET A 362 5.52 -5.21 -3.20
C MET A 362 6.65 -4.28 -2.78
N VAL A 363 7.05 -3.37 -3.67
CA VAL A 363 7.97 -2.27 -3.37
C VAL A 363 7.17 -1.05 -2.99
N LEU A 364 7.41 -0.53 -1.79
CA LEU A 364 6.69 0.59 -1.17
C LEU A 364 7.72 1.65 -0.75
N GLN A 365 8.02 2.59 -1.64
CA GLN A 365 9.04 3.62 -1.38
C GLN A 365 8.70 4.48 -0.15
N GLU A 366 7.42 4.62 0.18
CA GLU A 366 6.92 5.35 1.35
C GLU A 366 7.33 4.72 2.69
N MET A 367 7.65 3.41 2.69
CA MET A 367 8.03 2.68 3.90
C MET A 367 9.18 3.32 4.68
N SER A 368 10.17 3.89 3.98
CA SER A 368 11.30 4.55 4.63
C SER A 368 10.83 5.70 5.53
N HIS A 369 9.90 6.53 5.04
CA HIS A 369 9.32 7.63 5.81
C HIS A 369 8.41 7.13 6.94
N GLU A 370 7.52 6.19 6.65
CA GLU A 370 6.60 5.58 7.63
C GLU A 370 7.37 4.99 8.82
N LEU A 371 8.42 4.22 8.56
CA LEU A 371 9.26 3.62 9.60
C LEU A 371 10.06 4.64 10.38
N SER A 372 10.50 5.72 9.73
CA SER A 372 11.15 6.84 10.40
C SER A 372 10.22 7.50 11.41
N VAL A 373 8.98 7.78 11.01
CA VAL A 373 7.96 8.36 11.92
C VAL A 373 7.67 7.42 13.08
N ILE A 374 7.44 6.11 12.84
CA ILE A 374 7.22 5.12 13.90
C ILE A 374 8.37 5.13 14.91
N THR A 375 9.61 5.23 14.42
CA THR A 375 10.79 5.23 15.28
C THR A 375 10.86 6.49 16.15
N HIS A 376 10.61 7.66 15.57
CA HIS A 376 10.70 8.94 16.28
C HIS A 376 9.49 9.20 17.17
N ALA A 377 8.31 8.75 16.77
CA ALA A 377 7.07 8.93 17.52
C ALA A 377 6.76 7.79 18.50
N LYS A 378 7.72 6.88 18.78
CA LYS A 378 7.47 5.70 19.61
C LYS A 378 6.86 6.02 20.97
N ALA A 379 7.36 7.04 21.67
CA ALA A 379 6.83 7.46 22.97
C ALA A 379 5.39 7.99 22.86
N GLN A 380 5.08 8.74 21.79
CA GLN A 380 3.75 9.26 21.52
C GLN A 380 2.76 8.14 21.16
N LEU A 381 3.19 7.14 20.38
CA LEU A 381 2.39 5.97 20.05
C LEU A 381 2.06 5.14 21.31
N THR A 382 3.04 4.89 22.17
CA THR A 382 2.80 4.23 23.47
C THR A 382 1.81 5.04 24.33
N ARG A 383 1.97 6.38 24.35
CA ARG A 383 1.03 7.25 25.10
C ARG A 383 -0.38 7.19 24.55
N LEU A 384 -0.53 7.08 23.22
CA LEU A 384 -1.84 6.93 22.58
C LEU A 384 -2.53 5.64 23.02
N GLU A 385 -1.80 4.50 23.06
CA GLU A 385 -2.30 3.22 23.55
C GLU A 385 -2.74 3.32 25.02
N GLU A 386 -1.94 3.98 25.88
CA GLU A 386 -2.30 4.21 27.30
C GLU A 386 -3.59 5.04 27.43
N LEU A 387 -3.79 6.05 26.56
CA LEU A 387 -4.99 6.87 26.58
C LEU A 387 -6.23 6.11 26.13
N ASP A 388 -6.08 5.22 25.15
CA ASP A 388 -7.16 4.32 24.71
C ASP A 388 -7.60 3.38 25.84
N GLU A 389 -6.65 2.71 26.51
CA GLU A 389 -6.93 1.86 27.66
C GLU A 389 -7.61 2.63 28.81
N LEU A 390 -7.13 3.85 29.08
CA LEU A 390 -7.70 4.71 30.11
C LEU A 390 -9.13 5.15 29.75
N ALA A 391 -9.38 5.48 28.48
CA ALA A 391 -10.71 5.87 28.00
C ALA A 391 -11.70 4.71 28.17
N GLU A 392 -11.32 3.47 27.85
CA GLU A 392 -12.17 2.28 28.06
C GLU A 392 -12.59 2.11 29.52
N VAL A 393 -11.64 2.22 30.45
CA VAL A 393 -11.91 2.14 31.90
C VAL A 393 -12.87 3.23 32.35
N ILE A 394 -12.68 4.47 31.88
CA ILE A 394 -13.57 5.59 32.26
C ILE A 394 -14.96 5.44 31.63
N VAL A 395 -15.06 4.92 30.40
CA VAL A 395 -16.35 4.62 29.76
C VAL A 395 -17.15 3.61 30.59
N ASP A 396 -16.50 2.60 31.14
CA ASP A 396 -17.17 1.61 32.02
C ASP A 396 -17.61 2.25 33.35
N GLU A 397 -16.82 3.17 33.93
CA GLU A 397 -17.20 3.97 35.09
C GLU A 397 -18.44 4.83 34.79
N VAL A 398 -18.49 5.48 33.62
CA VAL A 398 -19.65 6.24 33.14
C VAL A 398 -20.88 5.35 33.05
N ARG A 399 -20.77 4.19 32.43
CA ARG A 399 -21.88 3.22 32.29
C ARG A 399 -22.39 2.74 33.64
N LEU A 400 -21.49 2.44 34.58
CA LEU A 400 -21.83 2.03 35.92
C LEU A 400 -22.64 3.10 36.63
N HIS A 401 -22.16 4.35 36.68
CA HIS A 401 -22.87 5.46 37.32
C HIS A 401 -24.19 5.76 36.63
N GLN A 402 -24.30 5.67 35.30
CA GLN A 402 -25.55 5.83 34.58
C GLN A 402 -26.57 4.73 34.95
N SER A 403 -26.13 3.50 35.05
CA SER A 403 -26.99 2.35 35.41
C SER A 403 -27.52 2.51 36.85
N GLN A 404 -26.61 2.82 37.79
CA GLN A 404 -26.97 3.02 39.19
C GLN A 404 -27.90 4.22 39.38
N LEU A 405 -27.65 5.33 38.68
CA LEU A 405 -28.50 6.51 38.72
C LEU A 405 -29.94 6.19 38.25
N ARG A 406 -30.08 5.47 37.11
CA ARG A 406 -31.40 5.02 36.61
C ARG A 406 -32.12 4.11 37.60
N ALA A 407 -31.38 3.19 38.25
CA ALA A 407 -31.95 2.31 39.26
C ALA A 407 -32.47 3.05 40.47
N VAL A 408 -31.71 4.02 40.98
CA VAL A 408 -32.10 4.88 42.10
C VAL A 408 -33.29 5.79 41.73
N GLU A 409 -33.30 6.38 40.55
CA GLU A 409 -34.40 7.21 40.04
C GLU A 409 -35.71 6.42 39.96
N LYS A 410 -35.67 5.19 39.44
CA LYS A 410 -36.83 4.28 39.42
C LYS A 410 -37.34 3.95 40.82
N GLN A 411 -36.45 3.73 41.80
CA GLN A 411 -36.84 3.48 43.19
C GLN A 411 -37.44 4.72 43.84
N LEU A 412 -36.95 5.92 43.53
CA LEU A 412 -37.50 7.16 43.98
C LEU A 412 -38.93 7.42 43.45
N GLU A 413 -39.16 7.10 42.16
CA GLU A 413 -40.48 7.18 41.54
C GLU A 413 -41.51 6.24 42.23
N THR A 414 -41.08 5.05 42.65
CA THR A 414 -41.92 4.07 43.31
C THR A 414 -42.15 4.38 44.80
N ALA A 415 -41.29 5.19 45.44
CA ALA A 415 -41.36 5.52 46.86
C ALA A 415 -42.36 6.65 47.19
N GLY A 416 -42.92 7.34 46.19
CA GLY A 416 -43.91 8.42 46.38
C GLY A 416 -43.36 9.65 47.11
N ASP A 417 -44.26 10.36 47.87
CA ASP A 417 -43.93 11.68 48.44
C ASP A 417 -42.94 11.67 49.62
N SER A 418 -42.55 10.51 50.13
CA SER A 418 -41.60 10.39 51.25
C SER A 418 -40.46 9.39 50.95
N PRO A 419 -39.56 9.71 50.01
CA PRO A 419 -38.49 8.80 49.66
C PRO A 419 -37.49 8.63 50.82
N PRO A 420 -36.88 7.44 50.99
CA PRO A 420 -35.84 7.21 51.97
C PRO A 420 -34.64 8.14 51.74
N SER A 421 -34.14 8.77 52.80
CA SER A 421 -32.98 9.70 52.71
C SER A 421 -31.74 9.06 52.10
N ALA A 422 -31.58 7.75 52.25
CA ALA A 422 -30.52 6.98 51.64
C ALA A 422 -30.58 6.94 50.09
N LEU A 423 -31.78 6.91 49.49
CA LEU A 423 -31.95 6.97 48.04
C LEU A 423 -31.62 8.35 47.48
N ALA A 424 -32.01 9.43 48.21
CA ALA A 424 -31.65 10.78 47.84
C ALA A 424 -30.12 10.99 47.87
N ALA A 425 -29.46 10.49 48.92
CA ALA A 425 -28.02 10.51 49.05
C ALA A 425 -27.32 9.71 47.93
N ALA A 426 -27.80 8.49 47.61
CA ALA A 426 -27.27 7.64 46.54
C ALA A 426 -27.38 8.33 45.15
N ARG A 427 -28.53 9.00 44.87
CA ARG A 427 -28.72 9.81 43.67
C ARG A 427 -27.65 10.90 43.51
N VAL A 428 -27.35 11.62 44.59
CA VAL A 428 -26.34 12.70 44.59
C VAL A 428 -24.95 12.11 44.34
N VAL A 429 -24.62 10.97 44.98
CA VAL A 429 -23.32 10.29 44.79
C VAL A 429 -23.16 9.87 43.35
N HIS A 430 -24.12 9.16 42.77
CA HIS A 430 -24.00 8.65 41.39
C HIS A 430 -24.04 9.78 40.36
N LYS A 431 -24.85 10.85 40.58
CA LYS A 431 -24.84 12.03 39.71
C LYS A 431 -23.48 12.72 39.69
N LYS A 432 -22.88 12.98 40.87
CA LYS A 432 -21.53 13.57 40.97
C LYS A 432 -20.45 12.62 40.40
N GLY A 433 -20.57 11.33 40.61
CA GLY A 433 -19.69 10.33 40.03
C GLY A 433 -19.72 10.36 38.49
N LEU A 434 -20.92 10.39 37.91
CA LEU A 434 -21.14 10.49 36.47
C LEU A 434 -20.55 11.80 35.88
N GLU A 435 -20.78 12.94 36.54
CA GLU A 435 -20.23 14.23 36.11
C GLU A 435 -18.69 14.23 36.12
N ARG A 436 -18.07 13.66 37.18
CA ARG A 436 -16.61 13.51 37.27
C ARG A 436 -16.04 12.58 36.21
N ALA A 437 -16.67 11.41 36.01
CA ALA A 437 -16.23 10.45 35.00
C ALA A 437 -16.32 11.04 33.60
N ARG A 438 -17.41 11.73 33.25
CA ARG A 438 -17.54 12.43 31.97
C ARG A 438 -16.51 13.55 31.77
N ALA A 439 -16.20 14.34 32.82
CA ALA A 439 -15.17 15.37 32.72
C ALA A 439 -13.76 14.75 32.48
N ARG A 440 -13.46 13.62 33.17
CA ARG A 440 -12.21 12.86 32.93
C ARG A 440 -12.15 12.32 31.53
N LEU A 441 -13.24 11.70 31.05
CA LEU A 441 -13.31 11.15 29.68
C LEU A 441 -13.04 12.26 28.65
N ALA A 442 -13.71 13.41 28.77
CA ALA A 442 -13.50 14.53 27.86
C ALA A 442 -12.06 15.08 27.88
N ALA A 443 -11.37 15.03 29.04
CA ALA A 443 -9.97 15.42 29.13
C ALA A 443 -9.05 14.41 28.43
N VAL A 444 -9.30 13.10 28.59
CA VAL A 444 -8.56 12.01 27.92
C VAL A 444 -8.78 12.07 26.42
N GLU A 445 -10.02 12.19 25.96
CA GLU A 445 -10.37 12.33 24.54
C GLU A 445 -9.68 13.55 23.91
N LYS A 446 -9.62 14.68 24.59
CA LYS A 446 -8.94 15.87 24.10
C LYS A 446 -7.42 15.66 23.97
N GLU A 447 -6.78 15.00 24.94
CA GLU A 447 -5.34 14.67 24.86
C GLU A 447 -5.09 13.68 23.72
N HIS A 448 -5.93 12.65 23.61
CA HIS A 448 -5.89 11.64 22.56
C HIS A 448 -5.99 12.28 21.17
N ASP A 449 -7.02 13.09 20.92
CA ASP A 449 -7.23 13.75 19.61
C ASP A 449 -6.03 14.66 19.26
N ALA A 450 -5.49 15.40 20.22
CA ALA A 450 -4.34 16.27 19.98
C ALA A 450 -3.06 15.48 19.65
N LEU A 451 -2.87 14.33 20.30
CA LEU A 451 -1.71 13.47 20.07
C LEU A 451 -1.83 12.71 18.74
N GLU A 452 -3.02 12.18 18.43
CA GLU A 452 -3.33 11.54 17.14
C GLU A 452 -3.08 12.53 15.99
N ASP A 453 -3.58 13.76 16.09
CA ASP A 453 -3.36 14.81 15.11
C ASP A 453 -1.87 15.16 14.93
N ALA A 454 -1.08 15.15 16.00
CA ALA A 454 0.35 15.42 15.95
C ALA A 454 1.11 14.29 15.25
N ILE A 455 0.78 13.03 15.56
CA ILE A 455 1.35 11.83 14.93
C ILE A 455 0.96 11.80 13.44
N ASP A 456 -0.30 12.03 13.12
CA ASP A 456 -0.79 12.06 11.74
C ASP A 456 -0.07 13.11 10.90
N ARG A 457 0.14 14.32 11.44
CA ARG A 457 0.93 15.36 10.75
C ARG A 457 2.40 15.00 10.56
N ALA A 458 2.98 14.16 11.41
CA ALA A 458 4.33 13.67 11.25
C ALA A 458 4.45 12.69 10.06
N TYR A 459 3.41 11.91 9.78
CA TYR A 459 3.34 11.09 8.58
C TYR A 459 3.07 11.93 7.33
N HIS A 460 1.94 12.65 7.33
CA HIS A 460 1.57 13.52 6.23
C HIS A 460 0.59 14.61 6.69
N PRO A 461 0.83 15.91 6.37
CA PRO A 461 0.04 17.02 6.90
C PRO A 461 -1.47 16.93 6.63
N ALA A 462 -1.85 16.45 5.44
CA ALA A 462 -3.24 16.31 5.04
C ALA A 462 -3.83 14.94 5.36
N TRP A 463 -3.06 13.87 5.19
CA TRP A 463 -3.60 12.52 5.10
C TRP A 463 -3.18 11.57 6.22
N GLY A 464 -2.16 11.89 7.01
CA GLY A 464 -1.57 10.96 7.96
C GLY A 464 -0.86 9.78 7.29
N SER A 465 -0.67 8.67 8.01
CA SER A 465 -0.01 7.47 7.49
C SER A 465 -0.67 6.91 6.23
N VAL A 466 0.10 6.44 5.26
CA VAL A 466 -0.43 5.73 4.08
C VAL A 466 -1.18 4.45 4.48
N PHE A 467 -0.70 3.75 5.52
CA PHE A 467 -1.23 2.44 5.94
C PHE A 467 -2.33 2.50 6.98
N LYS A 468 -2.51 3.63 7.66
CA LYS A 468 -3.47 3.80 8.75
C LYS A 468 -4.37 5.01 8.51
N THR A 469 -5.52 5.00 9.18
CA THR A 469 -6.41 6.15 9.26
C THR A 469 -7.12 6.11 10.62
N GLY A 470 -6.59 6.86 11.58
CA GLY A 470 -6.86 6.65 12.99
C GLY A 470 -6.40 5.25 13.44
N PRO A 471 -7.17 4.56 14.29
CA PRO A 471 -6.84 3.22 14.77
C PRO A 471 -6.97 2.15 13.65
N GLU A 472 -7.69 2.44 12.58
CA GLU A 472 -8.02 1.48 11.53
C GLU A 472 -6.93 1.39 10.46
N VAL A 473 -6.79 0.23 9.85
CA VAL A 473 -6.00 0.05 8.63
C VAL A 473 -6.67 0.82 7.49
N SER A 474 -5.89 1.55 6.70
CA SER A 474 -6.40 2.26 5.52
C SER A 474 -6.82 1.27 4.41
N SER A 475 -7.64 1.73 3.48
CA SER A 475 -8.00 0.92 2.29
C SER A 475 -6.76 0.44 1.52
N PHE A 476 -5.70 1.25 1.47
CA PHE A 476 -4.43 0.87 0.85
C PHE A 476 -3.67 -0.18 1.67
N GLY A 477 -3.54 0.02 2.98
CA GLY A 477 -2.90 -0.94 3.88
C GLY A 477 -3.57 -2.32 3.82
N ASP A 478 -4.91 -2.35 3.76
CA ASP A 478 -5.69 -3.57 3.59
C ASP A 478 -5.37 -4.29 2.27
N GLN A 479 -5.21 -3.56 1.17
CA GLN A 479 -4.82 -4.14 -0.12
C GLN A 479 -3.39 -4.72 -0.08
N VAL A 480 -2.44 -4.03 0.56
CA VAL A 480 -1.07 -4.54 0.75
C VAL A 480 -1.10 -5.83 1.58
N GLU A 481 -1.85 -5.85 2.69
CA GLU A 481 -2.01 -7.02 3.54
C GLU A 481 -2.65 -8.20 2.79
N GLN A 482 -3.70 -7.96 2.01
CA GLN A 482 -4.42 -9.00 1.29
C GLN A 482 -3.65 -9.59 0.11
N TRP A 483 -2.88 -8.80 -0.62
CA TRP A 483 -2.37 -9.21 -1.92
C TRP A 483 -0.87 -9.45 -1.96
N ALA A 484 -0.06 -8.66 -1.28
CA ALA A 484 1.37 -8.88 -1.22
C ALA A 484 1.72 -10.01 -0.24
N CYS A 485 2.54 -10.99 -0.67
CA CYS A 485 3.09 -11.98 0.24
C CYS A 485 4.19 -11.34 1.11
N LEU A 486 5.02 -10.53 0.47
CA LEU A 486 6.11 -9.76 1.07
C LEU A 486 5.98 -8.30 0.65
N TYR A 487 6.54 -7.37 1.45
CA TYR A 487 6.70 -5.99 1.05
C TYR A 487 7.94 -5.34 1.69
N THR A 488 8.50 -4.36 1.02
CA THR A 488 9.71 -3.66 1.42
C THR A 488 9.81 -2.31 0.72
N ASP A 489 10.79 -1.45 1.07
CA ASP A 489 10.96 -0.15 0.42
C ASP A 489 11.77 -0.20 -0.88
N ARG A 490 12.60 -1.24 -1.09
CA ARG A 490 13.44 -1.41 -2.28
C ARG A 490 13.83 -2.86 -2.53
N VAL A 491 14.11 -3.18 -3.79
CA VAL A 491 14.50 -4.54 -4.22
C VAL A 491 15.79 -5.01 -3.57
N SER A 492 16.76 -4.12 -3.38
CA SER A 492 18.07 -4.45 -2.84
C SER A 492 18.07 -4.96 -1.41
N ASN A 493 16.98 -4.78 -0.67
CA ASN A 493 16.80 -5.39 0.64
C ASN A 493 16.81 -6.94 0.60
N LEU A 494 16.54 -7.55 -0.55
CA LEU A 494 16.71 -9.00 -0.74
C LEU A 494 18.15 -9.48 -0.48
N SER A 495 19.16 -8.63 -0.72
CA SER A 495 20.56 -8.96 -0.43
C SER A 495 20.86 -9.18 1.04
N ARG A 496 20.01 -8.69 1.94
CA ARG A 496 20.15 -8.87 3.40
C ARG A 496 19.78 -10.26 3.88
N TYR A 497 19.17 -11.06 3.02
CA TYR A 497 18.69 -12.40 3.35
C TYR A 497 19.43 -13.46 2.53
N ALA A 498 19.61 -14.64 3.12
CA ALA A 498 20.19 -15.77 2.39
C ALA A 498 19.26 -16.17 1.23
N PRO A 499 19.80 -16.65 0.09
CA PRO A 499 18.99 -17.08 -1.05
C PRO A 499 18.00 -18.23 -0.76
N GLY A 500 18.23 -18.98 0.32
CA GLY A 500 17.33 -20.02 0.81
C GLY A 500 16.47 -19.58 1.99
N HIS A 501 16.37 -18.27 2.28
CA HIS A 501 15.64 -17.76 3.45
C HIS A 501 14.16 -18.14 3.43
N TYR A 502 13.64 -18.52 4.62
CA TYR A 502 12.22 -18.75 4.82
C TYR A 502 11.59 -17.54 5.51
N PHE A 503 10.88 -16.73 4.74
CA PHE A 503 10.06 -15.64 5.25
C PHE A 503 8.81 -16.20 5.93
N ARG A 504 8.73 -16.02 7.25
CA ARG A 504 7.61 -16.49 8.06
C ARG A 504 6.70 -15.32 8.39
N GLY A 505 5.43 -15.45 8.03
CA GLY A 505 4.38 -14.52 8.45
C GLY A 505 4.11 -14.63 9.97
N PRO A 506 3.48 -13.62 10.55
CA PRO A 506 3.00 -13.71 11.92
C PRO A 506 2.03 -14.89 12.04
N LEU A 507 2.01 -15.51 13.23
CA LEU A 507 1.01 -16.54 13.52
C LEU A 507 -0.37 -15.92 13.49
N ASP A 508 -1.24 -16.49 12.66
CA ASP A 508 -2.63 -16.09 12.59
C ASP A 508 -3.36 -16.65 13.83
N ARG A 509 -3.62 -15.78 14.80
CA ARG A 509 -4.27 -16.14 16.06
C ARG A 509 -5.67 -15.56 16.11
N MET A 510 -6.64 -16.42 16.42
CA MET A 510 -7.99 -15.94 16.71
C MET A 510 -8.01 -15.12 18.01
N PRO A 511 -8.96 -14.18 18.19
CA PRO A 511 -9.00 -13.33 19.39
C PRO A 511 -8.96 -14.09 20.71
N HIS A 512 -9.52 -15.29 20.78
CA HIS A 512 -9.51 -16.13 21.99
C HIS A 512 -8.20 -16.89 22.22
N GLU A 513 -7.24 -16.79 21.29
CA GLU A 513 -5.90 -17.41 21.39
C GLU A 513 -4.80 -16.36 21.75
N ARG A 514 -5.20 -15.10 21.90
CA ARG A 514 -4.31 -13.95 22.22
C ARG A 514 -4.14 -13.76 23.70
#